data_a20fa91b94a7ce746d1cf858043e51d3
#
_entry.id   a20fa91b94a7ce746d1cf858043e51d3
#
_cell.length_a   1.000
_cell.length_b   1.000
_cell.length_c   1.000
_cell.angle_alpha   90.00
_cell.angle_beta   90.00
_cell.angle_gamma   90.00
#
_symmetry.space_group_name_H-M   'P 1'
#
loop_
_entity.id
_entity.type
_entity.pdbx_description
1 polymer ?
#
loop_
_entity_poly.entity_id
_entity_poly.type
_entity_poly.pdbx_seq_one_letter_code
_entity_poly.pdbx_strand_id
1 'polypeptide(L)'
;MNYALRKRVLVTGGAGFLGSHLSERLLANGYDVICVDNFFTGTKDNIAHLLDNPYFELMRHDVTFPLYVEVDEIYNLACPASPVHYQFDPVQTTKTSVHGAINMLGLAKRVKAKVFQASTSEVYGDPTMHPQPEHYWGNVNPIGPRSCYDEGKRCAETLFFDYRRQHGLRIKIARIFNTYGPRMHPNDGRVVSNFIVQALRNQPITLYGDGTQTRSFCYVDDLIDGFVRLMESPDDLVGPINLGNPGEFTMIELAEAIRDLTGSRSQLVHEPLPPDDPRQRQPDIALAREQLGWEPTIALRDGLKPTIAYFERLLRTQATPSTP
;
A
#
# COMPACT_ATOMS: atom_id res chain seq x y z
N MET A 1 9.96 -39.01 -5.15
CA MET A 1 10.06 -37.53 -5.01
C MET A 1 8.68 -37.02 -4.66
N ASN A 2 8.47 -36.55 -3.44
CA ASN A 2 7.22 -35.86 -3.08
C ASN A 2 7.29 -34.48 -3.73
N TYR A 3 6.67 -34.30 -4.87
CA TYR A 3 6.35 -32.99 -5.41
C TYR A 3 5.22 -32.41 -4.54
N ALA A 4 5.56 -31.79 -3.41
CA ALA A 4 4.62 -30.93 -2.72
C ALA A 4 4.34 -29.79 -3.71
N LEU A 5 3.13 -29.79 -4.29
CA LEU A 5 2.69 -28.72 -5.16
C LEU A 5 2.69 -27.43 -4.32
N ARG A 6 3.54 -26.48 -4.68
CA ARG A 6 3.56 -25.17 -4.05
C ARG A 6 2.25 -24.45 -4.39
N LYS A 7 1.68 -23.77 -3.40
CA LYS A 7 0.54 -22.89 -3.65
C LYS A 7 0.99 -21.74 -4.56
N ARG A 8 0.25 -21.48 -5.64
CA ARG A 8 0.54 -20.44 -6.61
C ARG A 8 -0.24 -19.19 -6.33
N VAL A 9 0.43 -18.05 -6.21
CA VAL A 9 -0.14 -16.78 -5.76
C VAL A 9 0.09 -15.68 -6.79
N LEU A 10 -0.98 -15.00 -7.17
CA LEU A 10 -0.92 -13.82 -8.04
C LEU A 10 -0.85 -12.55 -7.16
N VAL A 11 0.14 -11.68 -7.42
CA VAL A 11 0.27 -10.36 -6.81
C VAL A 11 0.18 -9.30 -7.89
N THR A 12 -0.95 -8.58 -7.98
CA THR A 12 -1.08 -7.44 -8.89
C THR A 12 -0.48 -6.19 -8.25
N GLY A 13 0.18 -5.32 -9.04
CA GLY A 13 1.01 -4.24 -8.51
C GLY A 13 2.27 -4.77 -7.82
N GLY A 14 2.74 -5.97 -8.23
CA GLY A 14 3.81 -6.70 -7.56
C GLY A 14 5.19 -6.05 -7.65
N ALA A 15 5.42 -5.16 -8.62
CA ALA A 15 6.65 -4.36 -8.73
C ALA A 15 6.56 -3.00 -8.00
N GLY A 16 5.42 -2.71 -7.37
CA GLY A 16 5.21 -1.52 -6.54
C GLY A 16 5.83 -1.67 -5.15
N PHE A 17 5.64 -0.63 -4.32
CA PHE A 17 6.14 -0.59 -2.94
C PHE A 17 5.67 -1.82 -2.13
N LEU A 18 4.38 -1.94 -1.85
CA LEU A 18 3.86 -3.04 -1.03
C LEU A 18 3.96 -4.40 -1.74
N GLY A 19 3.70 -4.43 -3.05
CA GLY A 19 3.70 -5.66 -3.83
C GLY A 19 5.05 -6.36 -3.88
N SER A 20 6.16 -5.60 -3.93
CA SER A 20 7.51 -6.17 -3.92
C SER A 20 7.88 -6.80 -2.57
N HIS A 21 7.51 -6.17 -1.45
CA HIS A 21 7.68 -6.74 -0.11
C HIS A 21 6.80 -7.97 0.11
N LEU A 22 5.56 -7.94 -0.36
CA LEU A 22 4.67 -9.10 -0.29
C LEU A 22 5.20 -10.27 -1.11
N SER A 23 5.63 -10.02 -2.35
CA SER A 23 6.22 -11.07 -3.23
C SER A 23 7.42 -11.74 -2.57
N GLU A 24 8.32 -10.96 -1.98
CA GLU A 24 9.48 -11.46 -1.24
C GLU A 24 9.07 -12.33 -0.02
N ARG A 25 8.09 -11.86 0.77
CA ARG A 25 7.56 -12.61 1.92
C ARG A 25 6.89 -13.92 1.50
N LEU A 26 6.10 -13.91 0.43
CA LEU A 26 5.43 -15.11 -0.08
C LEU A 26 6.44 -16.16 -0.61
N LEU A 27 7.47 -15.72 -1.33
CA LEU A 27 8.56 -16.61 -1.76
C LEU A 27 9.30 -17.24 -0.56
N ALA A 28 9.60 -16.42 0.47
CA ALA A 28 10.22 -16.91 1.71
C ALA A 28 9.33 -17.92 2.45
N ASN A 29 8.01 -17.78 2.35
CA ASN A 29 7.04 -18.75 2.89
C ASN A 29 6.84 -19.98 2.00
N GLY A 30 7.57 -20.10 0.88
CA GLY A 30 7.55 -21.27 0.02
C GLY A 30 6.44 -21.28 -1.04
N TYR A 31 5.81 -20.15 -1.34
CA TYR A 31 4.84 -20.02 -2.44
C TYR A 31 5.52 -19.87 -3.80
N ASP A 32 4.77 -20.15 -4.87
CA ASP A 32 5.08 -19.81 -6.27
C ASP A 32 4.37 -18.49 -6.59
N VAL A 33 5.09 -17.43 -6.97
CA VAL A 33 4.57 -16.08 -7.07
C VAL A 33 4.56 -15.59 -8.52
N ILE A 34 3.37 -15.22 -9.02
CA ILE A 34 3.22 -14.47 -10.26
C ILE A 34 3.08 -12.98 -9.90
N CYS A 35 4.09 -12.19 -10.23
CA CYS A 35 4.09 -10.74 -10.10
C CYS A 35 3.52 -10.11 -11.37
N VAL A 36 2.39 -9.42 -11.26
CA VAL A 36 1.77 -8.68 -12.36
C VAL A 36 1.88 -7.18 -12.12
N ASP A 37 2.44 -6.45 -13.10
CA ASP A 37 2.58 -5.00 -13.03
C ASP A 37 2.62 -4.38 -14.43
N ASN A 38 2.09 -3.18 -14.62
CA ASN A 38 2.21 -2.43 -15.87
C ASN A 38 3.37 -1.41 -15.84
N PHE A 39 4.02 -1.27 -14.67
CA PHE A 39 5.12 -0.34 -14.39
C PHE A 39 4.73 1.14 -14.49
N PHE A 40 3.50 1.49 -14.16
CA PHE A 40 3.09 2.89 -14.09
C PHE A 40 3.73 3.60 -12.87
N THR A 41 3.68 2.97 -11.69
CA THR A 41 4.34 3.44 -10.46
C THR A 41 5.36 2.45 -9.92
N GLY A 42 5.25 1.19 -10.29
CA GLY A 42 6.20 0.13 -9.96
C GLY A 42 7.49 0.23 -10.79
N THR A 43 8.55 -0.37 -10.29
CA THR A 43 9.85 -0.42 -10.99
C THR A 43 10.46 -1.81 -10.90
N LYS A 44 11.21 -2.20 -11.95
CA LYS A 44 11.96 -3.47 -11.94
C LYS A 44 12.99 -3.52 -10.81
N ASP A 45 13.51 -2.38 -10.39
CA ASP A 45 14.51 -2.30 -9.31
C ASP A 45 13.95 -2.85 -7.99
N ASN A 46 12.65 -2.66 -7.73
CA ASN A 46 12.00 -3.18 -6.53
C ASN A 46 11.97 -4.72 -6.46
N ILE A 47 12.03 -5.40 -7.59
CA ILE A 47 11.93 -6.86 -7.73
C ILE A 47 13.17 -7.51 -8.36
N ALA A 48 14.22 -6.72 -8.66
CA ALA A 48 15.41 -7.21 -9.37
C ALA A 48 16.05 -8.44 -8.67
N HIS A 49 16.08 -8.41 -7.33
CA HIS A 49 16.62 -9.49 -6.51
C HIS A 49 15.77 -10.78 -6.51
N LEU A 50 14.56 -10.75 -7.07
CA LEU A 50 13.65 -11.90 -7.16
C LEU A 50 13.67 -12.56 -8.54
N LEU A 51 14.20 -11.88 -9.59
CA LEU A 51 14.08 -12.32 -10.98
C LEU A 51 14.76 -13.66 -11.26
N ASP A 52 15.82 -13.99 -10.52
CA ASP A 52 16.54 -15.28 -10.68
C ASP A 52 15.92 -16.40 -9.83
N ASN A 53 14.88 -16.13 -9.05
CA ASN A 53 14.21 -17.16 -8.26
C ASN A 53 13.29 -18.02 -9.16
N PRO A 54 13.47 -19.36 -9.22
CA PRO A 54 12.69 -20.23 -10.11
C PRO A 54 11.19 -20.29 -9.76
N TYR A 55 10.78 -19.76 -8.62
CA TYR A 55 9.39 -19.68 -8.16
C TYR A 55 8.82 -18.27 -8.25
N PHE A 56 9.50 -17.36 -8.97
CA PHE A 56 9.05 -16.00 -9.24
C PHE A 56 8.88 -15.77 -10.73
N GLU A 57 7.67 -15.46 -11.15
CA GLU A 57 7.34 -15.12 -12.54
C GLU A 57 6.93 -13.65 -12.64
N LEU A 58 7.58 -12.88 -13.50
CA LEU A 58 7.21 -11.51 -13.80
C LEU A 58 6.37 -11.44 -15.08
N MET A 59 5.16 -10.90 -14.97
CA MET A 59 4.27 -10.66 -16.11
C MET A 59 3.93 -9.17 -16.23
N ARG A 60 4.29 -8.55 -17.36
CA ARG A 60 3.88 -7.19 -17.66
C ARG A 60 2.45 -7.18 -18.19
N HIS A 61 1.50 -6.66 -17.40
CA HIS A 61 0.09 -6.62 -17.77
C HIS A 61 -0.64 -5.47 -17.05
N ASP A 62 -1.65 -4.89 -17.69
CA ASP A 62 -2.55 -3.92 -17.09
C ASP A 62 -3.83 -4.62 -16.61
N VAL A 63 -4.12 -4.54 -15.32
CA VAL A 63 -5.26 -5.21 -14.67
C VAL A 63 -6.63 -4.71 -15.15
N THR A 64 -6.69 -3.59 -15.87
CA THR A 64 -7.93 -3.13 -16.53
C THR A 64 -8.38 -4.04 -17.66
N PHE A 65 -7.52 -4.95 -18.11
CA PHE A 65 -7.82 -6.01 -19.08
C PHE A 65 -7.88 -7.38 -18.39
N PRO A 66 -8.69 -8.32 -18.92
CA PRO A 66 -8.77 -9.67 -18.37
C PRO A 66 -7.41 -10.40 -18.40
N LEU A 67 -7.16 -11.19 -17.36
CA LEU A 67 -5.98 -12.05 -17.23
C LEU A 67 -6.42 -13.50 -17.05
N TYR A 68 -5.70 -14.41 -17.70
CA TYR A 68 -5.97 -15.86 -17.66
C TYR A 68 -4.74 -16.60 -17.17
N VAL A 69 -4.73 -16.93 -15.88
CA VAL A 69 -3.68 -17.73 -15.21
C VAL A 69 -4.34 -18.70 -14.23
N GLU A 70 -3.63 -19.75 -13.83
CA GLU A 70 -4.10 -20.70 -12.82
C GLU A 70 -3.37 -20.40 -11.51
N VAL A 71 -4.14 -20.04 -10.48
CA VAL A 71 -3.62 -19.65 -9.16
C VAL A 71 -4.58 -20.05 -8.03
N ASP A 72 -4.03 -20.24 -6.85
CA ASP A 72 -4.79 -20.58 -5.64
C ASP A 72 -5.24 -19.34 -4.86
N GLU A 73 -4.45 -18.27 -4.94
CA GLU A 73 -4.70 -17.02 -4.22
C GLU A 73 -4.35 -15.81 -5.09
N ILE A 74 -5.06 -14.70 -4.87
CA ILE A 74 -4.86 -13.42 -5.57
C ILE A 74 -4.76 -12.30 -4.54
N TYR A 75 -3.67 -11.54 -4.55
CA TYR A 75 -3.55 -10.28 -3.85
C TYR A 75 -3.72 -9.13 -4.86
N ASN A 76 -4.85 -8.45 -4.81
CA ASN A 76 -5.15 -7.33 -5.70
C ASN A 76 -4.67 -6.01 -5.08
N LEU A 77 -3.42 -5.62 -5.40
CA LEU A 77 -2.78 -4.41 -4.90
C LEU A 77 -2.63 -3.32 -5.98
N ALA A 78 -2.83 -3.66 -7.25
CA ALA A 78 -2.62 -2.73 -8.37
C ALA A 78 -3.56 -1.53 -8.29
N CYS A 79 -3.01 -0.37 -7.97
CA CYS A 79 -3.63 0.95 -8.10
C CYS A 79 -2.58 2.02 -7.80
N PRO A 80 -2.54 3.16 -8.53
CA PRO A 80 -1.80 4.34 -8.05
C PRO A 80 -2.35 4.78 -6.70
N ALA A 81 -1.48 4.93 -5.70
CA ALA A 81 -1.90 5.11 -4.30
C ALA A 81 -1.38 6.41 -3.66
N SER A 82 -0.78 7.30 -4.44
CA SER A 82 -0.37 8.62 -3.98
C SER A 82 -1.01 9.74 -4.79
N PRO A 83 -1.28 10.92 -4.19
CA PRO A 83 -1.98 12.01 -4.86
C PRO A 83 -1.37 12.41 -6.20
N VAL A 84 -0.05 12.51 -6.27
CA VAL A 84 0.68 12.88 -7.50
C VAL A 84 0.39 11.90 -8.64
N HIS A 85 0.31 10.59 -8.34
CA HIS A 85 0.11 9.57 -9.35
C HIS A 85 -1.35 9.35 -9.71
N TYR A 86 -2.26 9.27 -8.72
CA TYR A 86 -3.67 8.98 -9.02
C TYR A 86 -4.40 10.19 -9.63
N GLN A 87 -3.91 11.42 -9.41
CA GLN A 87 -4.43 12.63 -10.02
C GLN A 87 -3.82 12.92 -11.40
N PHE A 88 -2.70 12.29 -11.76
CA PHE A 88 -2.08 12.42 -13.09
C PHE A 88 -3.01 11.89 -14.20
N ASP A 89 -3.62 10.71 -13.98
CA ASP A 89 -4.67 10.16 -14.83
C ASP A 89 -5.80 9.61 -13.95
N PRO A 90 -6.75 10.48 -13.56
CA PRO A 90 -7.81 10.10 -12.63
C PRO A 90 -8.79 9.09 -13.25
N VAL A 91 -9.01 9.13 -14.58
CA VAL A 91 -9.86 8.18 -15.27
C VAL A 91 -9.23 6.78 -15.24
N GLN A 92 -7.94 6.67 -15.54
CA GLN A 92 -7.22 5.40 -15.48
C GLN A 92 -7.14 4.88 -14.05
N THR A 93 -7.00 5.74 -13.05
CA THR A 93 -7.02 5.36 -11.63
C THR A 93 -8.36 4.72 -11.25
N THR A 94 -9.48 5.34 -11.64
CA THR A 94 -10.82 4.78 -11.42
C THR A 94 -10.98 3.44 -12.15
N LYS A 95 -10.56 3.35 -13.42
CA LYS A 95 -10.59 2.09 -14.18
C LYS A 95 -9.74 1.00 -13.49
N THR A 96 -8.56 1.32 -13.02
CA THR A 96 -7.69 0.35 -12.32
C THR A 96 -8.35 -0.19 -11.05
N SER A 97 -8.98 0.68 -10.26
CA SER A 97 -9.70 0.26 -9.05
C SER A 97 -10.94 -0.60 -9.38
N VAL A 98 -11.75 -0.20 -10.36
CA VAL A 98 -13.05 -0.83 -10.65
C VAL A 98 -12.91 -2.00 -11.62
N HIS A 99 -12.34 -1.79 -12.83
CA HIS A 99 -12.15 -2.87 -13.80
C HIS A 99 -11.12 -3.88 -13.31
N GLY A 100 -10.03 -3.41 -12.64
CA GLY A 100 -9.07 -4.31 -12.01
C GLY A 100 -9.72 -5.23 -10.99
N ALA A 101 -10.60 -4.69 -10.11
CA ALA A 101 -11.37 -5.50 -9.18
C ALA A 101 -12.28 -6.50 -9.90
N ILE A 102 -13.04 -6.08 -10.92
CA ILE A 102 -13.92 -6.95 -11.70
C ILE A 102 -13.13 -8.10 -12.35
N ASN A 103 -11.98 -7.78 -12.96
CA ASN A 103 -11.14 -8.77 -13.64
C ASN A 103 -10.53 -9.78 -12.66
N MET A 104 -10.03 -9.33 -11.50
CA MET A 104 -9.48 -10.22 -10.48
C MET A 104 -10.56 -11.07 -9.81
N LEU A 105 -11.76 -10.53 -9.58
CA LEU A 105 -12.91 -11.29 -9.07
C LEU A 105 -13.40 -12.31 -10.11
N GLY A 106 -13.42 -11.95 -11.39
CA GLY A 106 -13.74 -12.85 -12.50
C GLY A 106 -12.73 -13.99 -12.61
N LEU A 107 -11.45 -13.70 -12.51
CA LEU A 107 -10.39 -14.69 -12.44
C LEU A 107 -10.56 -15.61 -11.23
N ALA A 108 -10.72 -15.03 -10.02
CA ALA A 108 -10.92 -15.78 -8.78
C ALA A 108 -12.12 -16.74 -8.87
N LYS A 109 -13.22 -16.28 -9.47
CA LYS A 109 -14.41 -17.13 -9.72
C LYS A 109 -14.07 -18.32 -10.65
N ARG A 110 -13.33 -18.06 -11.74
CA ARG A 110 -12.96 -19.09 -12.71
C ARG A 110 -12.09 -20.18 -12.11
N VAL A 111 -11.03 -19.77 -11.37
CA VAL A 111 -10.04 -20.72 -10.83
C VAL A 111 -10.34 -21.14 -9.39
N LYS A 112 -11.41 -20.63 -8.78
CA LYS A 112 -11.79 -20.86 -7.37
C LYS A 112 -10.74 -20.39 -6.37
N ALA A 113 -9.99 -19.36 -6.73
CA ALA A 113 -8.98 -18.76 -5.86
C ALA A 113 -9.61 -17.96 -4.70
N LYS A 114 -8.88 -17.86 -3.58
CA LYS A 114 -9.15 -16.85 -2.55
C LYS A 114 -8.59 -15.51 -3.02
N VAL A 115 -9.32 -14.40 -2.81
CA VAL A 115 -8.89 -13.10 -3.32
C VAL A 115 -8.89 -12.03 -2.23
N PHE A 116 -7.75 -11.34 -2.12
CA PHE A 116 -7.51 -10.24 -1.20
C PHE A 116 -7.61 -8.90 -1.95
N GLN A 117 -8.30 -7.92 -1.36
CA GLN A 117 -8.37 -6.55 -1.83
C GLN A 117 -7.57 -5.62 -0.92
N ALA A 118 -6.57 -4.97 -1.48
CA ALA A 118 -5.95 -3.82 -0.85
C ALA A 118 -6.88 -2.61 -0.98
N SER A 119 -7.70 -2.40 0.05
CA SER A 119 -8.47 -1.18 0.25
C SER A 119 -7.62 -0.14 1.00
N THR A 120 -8.22 0.93 1.47
CA THR A 120 -7.49 2.08 2.01
C THR A 120 -8.29 2.76 3.10
N SER A 121 -7.61 3.48 4.00
CA SER A 121 -8.24 4.40 4.95
C SER A 121 -8.94 5.58 4.27
N GLU A 122 -8.65 5.84 2.98
CA GLU A 122 -9.32 6.90 2.20
C GLU A 122 -10.82 6.64 2.01
N VAL A 123 -11.28 5.39 2.18
CA VAL A 123 -12.73 5.07 2.17
C VAL A 123 -13.50 5.75 3.31
N TYR A 124 -12.79 6.23 4.33
CA TYR A 124 -13.35 7.00 5.43
C TYR A 124 -13.50 8.50 5.14
N GLY A 125 -12.80 9.02 4.12
CA GLY A 125 -12.83 10.43 3.73
C GLY A 125 -12.27 11.36 4.81
N ASP A 126 -12.94 12.51 5.06
CA ASP A 126 -12.70 13.37 6.20
C ASP A 126 -13.56 12.90 7.39
N PRO A 127 -13.03 12.05 8.28
CA PRO A 127 -13.83 11.29 9.20
C PRO A 127 -14.36 12.15 10.36
N THR A 128 -15.61 11.88 10.75
CA THR A 128 -16.26 12.43 11.95
C THR A 128 -16.09 11.54 13.19
N MET A 129 -15.52 10.33 13.00
CA MET A 129 -15.16 9.40 14.08
C MET A 129 -13.65 9.27 14.18
N HIS A 130 -13.11 9.28 15.40
CA HIS A 130 -11.68 9.18 15.66
C HIS A 130 -11.43 8.36 16.95
N PRO A 131 -10.59 7.32 16.93
CA PRO A 131 -10.03 6.64 15.74
C PRO A 131 -11.11 6.02 14.85
N GLN A 132 -10.76 5.70 13.58
CA GLN A 132 -11.72 5.17 12.61
C GLN A 132 -11.91 3.67 12.77
N PRO A 133 -13.11 3.19 13.18
CA PRO A 133 -13.45 1.76 13.23
C PRO A 133 -14.02 1.28 11.89
N GLU A 134 -13.98 -0.02 11.63
CA GLU A 134 -14.40 -0.60 10.36
C GLU A 134 -15.89 -0.43 10.04
N HIS A 135 -16.74 -0.33 11.06
CA HIS A 135 -18.18 -0.10 10.88
C HIS A 135 -18.55 1.34 10.49
N TYR A 136 -17.59 2.27 10.52
CA TYR A 136 -17.82 3.65 10.07
C TYR A 136 -17.86 3.72 8.54
N TRP A 137 -18.95 4.22 7.98
CA TRP A 137 -19.17 4.25 6.52
C TRP A 137 -18.38 5.35 5.80
N GLY A 138 -17.84 6.29 6.54
CA GLY A 138 -17.02 7.36 5.98
C GLY A 138 -17.81 8.62 5.60
N ASN A 139 -17.06 9.67 5.31
CA ASN A 139 -17.52 10.97 4.83
C ASN A 139 -16.62 11.39 3.65
N VAL A 140 -16.89 10.82 2.49
CA VAL A 140 -16.08 11.00 1.27
C VAL A 140 -16.72 12.05 0.37
N ASN A 141 -15.91 12.97 -0.18
CA ASN A 141 -16.34 13.88 -1.25
C ASN A 141 -16.41 13.09 -2.59
N PRO A 142 -17.61 12.84 -3.15
CA PRO A 142 -17.74 11.96 -4.33
C PRO A 142 -17.28 12.61 -5.64
N ILE A 143 -17.04 13.93 -5.67
CA ILE A 143 -16.68 14.70 -6.87
C ILE A 143 -15.40 15.52 -6.71
N GLY A 144 -14.68 15.35 -5.58
CA GLY A 144 -13.43 16.06 -5.33
C GLY A 144 -12.25 15.50 -6.14
N PRO A 145 -11.09 16.16 -6.09
CA PRO A 145 -9.91 15.75 -6.86
C PRO A 145 -9.34 14.38 -6.43
N ARG A 146 -9.72 13.88 -5.25
CA ARG A 146 -9.31 12.57 -4.72
C ARG A 146 -10.31 11.45 -5.03
N SER A 147 -11.52 11.78 -5.52
CA SER A 147 -12.63 10.83 -5.70
C SER A 147 -12.29 9.67 -6.64
N CYS A 148 -11.43 9.88 -7.63
CA CYS A 148 -10.98 8.81 -8.54
C CYS A 148 -10.34 7.64 -7.80
N TYR A 149 -9.66 7.91 -6.69
CA TYR A 149 -9.06 6.90 -5.82
C TYR A 149 -10.05 6.47 -4.73
N ASP A 150 -10.60 7.41 -3.98
CA ASP A 150 -11.44 7.15 -2.81
C ASP A 150 -12.70 6.36 -3.19
N GLU A 151 -13.49 6.86 -4.13
CA GLU A 151 -14.70 6.18 -4.63
C GLU A 151 -14.36 4.92 -5.45
N GLY A 152 -13.24 4.93 -6.17
CA GLY A 152 -12.75 3.72 -6.85
C GLY A 152 -12.51 2.56 -5.89
N LYS A 153 -11.91 2.82 -4.73
CA LYS A 153 -11.67 1.81 -3.67
C LYS A 153 -12.96 1.42 -2.95
N ARG A 154 -13.88 2.36 -2.69
CA ARG A 154 -15.21 2.06 -2.13
C ARG A 154 -16.01 1.16 -3.07
N CYS A 155 -16.00 1.46 -4.38
CA CYS A 155 -16.64 0.63 -5.40
C CYS A 155 -16.00 -0.79 -5.44
N ALA A 156 -14.69 -0.91 -5.32
CA ALA A 156 -14.01 -2.20 -5.26
C ALA A 156 -14.47 -3.03 -4.04
N GLU A 157 -14.59 -2.42 -2.84
CA GLU A 157 -15.15 -3.12 -1.66
C GLU A 157 -16.56 -3.63 -1.95
N THR A 158 -17.44 -2.79 -2.53
CA THR A 158 -18.82 -3.18 -2.91
C THR A 158 -18.79 -4.39 -3.85
N LEU A 159 -17.98 -4.37 -4.92
CA LEU A 159 -17.86 -5.48 -5.86
C LEU A 159 -17.40 -6.77 -5.19
N PHE A 160 -16.42 -6.70 -4.27
CA PHE A 160 -15.96 -7.87 -3.53
C PHE A 160 -17.08 -8.52 -2.71
N PHE A 161 -17.85 -7.72 -1.97
CA PHE A 161 -19.00 -8.23 -1.21
C PHE A 161 -20.12 -8.76 -2.11
N ASP A 162 -20.39 -8.13 -3.27
CA ASP A 162 -21.40 -8.59 -4.21
C ASP A 162 -21.01 -9.94 -4.85
N TYR A 163 -19.75 -10.09 -5.27
CA TYR A 163 -19.26 -11.37 -5.77
C TYR A 163 -19.33 -12.48 -4.70
N ARG A 164 -19.03 -12.15 -3.43
CA ARG A 164 -19.22 -13.10 -2.33
C ARG A 164 -20.68 -13.49 -2.18
N ARG A 165 -21.61 -12.52 -2.11
CA ARG A 165 -23.05 -12.77 -1.95
C ARG A 165 -23.63 -13.57 -3.12
N GLN A 166 -23.25 -13.22 -4.34
CA GLN A 166 -23.81 -13.82 -5.54
C GLN A 166 -23.14 -15.14 -5.94
N HIS A 167 -21.85 -15.28 -5.70
CA HIS A 167 -21.06 -16.39 -6.23
C HIS A 167 -20.31 -17.20 -5.17
N GLY A 168 -20.41 -16.86 -3.90
CA GLY A 168 -19.74 -17.57 -2.81
C GLY A 168 -18.20 -17.44 -2.82
N LEU A 169 -17.66 -16.36 -3.41
CA LEU A 169 -16.22 -16.18 -3.46
C LEU A 169 -15.63 -16.03 -2.04
N ARG A 170 -14.45 -16.61 -1.87
CA ARG A 170 -13.63 -16.41 -0.66
C ARG A 170 -12.85 -15.10 -0.84
N ILE A 171 -13.28 -14.08 -0.11
CA ILE A 171 -12.69 -12.73 -0.21
C ILE A 171 -12.06 -12.31 1.12
N LYS A 172 -11.05 -11.43 1.02
CA LYS A 172 -10.42 -10.74 2.15
C LYS A 172 -10.28 -9.27 1.80
N ILE A 173 -10.57 -8.37 2.74
CA ILE A 173 -10.48 -6.92 2.52
C ILE A 173 -9.69 -6.29 3.65
N ALA A 174 -8.57 -5.61 3.32
CA ALA A 174 -7.80 -4.81 4.26
C ALA A 174 -7.93 -3.32 3.94
N ARG A 175 -8.28 -2.50 4.93
CA ARG A 175 -8.20 -1.04 4.86
C ARG A 175 -6.85 -0.59 5.39
N ILE A 176 -5.98 -0.21 4.45
CA ILE A 176 -4.59 0.12 4.70
C ILE A 176 -4.48 1.59 5.11
N PHE A 177 -3.84 1.84 6.25
CA PHE A 177 -3.46 3.18 6.69
C PHE A 177 -2.06 3.55 6.21
N ASN A 178 -1.64 4.80 6.46
CA ASN A 178 -0.35 5.29 5.95
C ASN A 178 0.79 4.33 6.29
N THR A 179 1.48 3.87 5.25
CA THR A 179 2.56 2.91 5.36
C THR A 179 3.83 3.50 4.76
N TYR A 180 4.96 3.22 5.38
CA TYR A 180 6.28 3.67 4.94
C TYR A 180 7.29 2.53 4.98
N GLY A 181 8.39 2.68 4.25
CA GLY A 181 9.47 1.68 4.20
C GLY A 181 10.36 1.83 2.97
N PRO A 182 11.36 0.97 2.82
CA PRO A 182 12.15 0.85 1.61
C PRO A 182 11.28 0.58 0.38
N ARG A 183 11.78 0.92 -0.82
CA ARG A 183 11.07 0.77 -2.11
C ARG A 183 9.87 1.69 -2.32
N MET A 184 9.62 2.68 -1.42
CA MET A 184 8.74 3.79 -1.75
C MET A 184 9.32 4.60 -2.89
N HIS A 185 8.46 5.16 -3.73
CA HIS A 185 8.91 6.03 -4.82
C HIS A 185 9.39 7.38 -4.27
N PRO A 186 10.57 7.89 -4.67
CA PRO A 186 11.15 9.11 -4.09
C PRO A 186 10.34 10.38 -4.37
N ASN A 187 9.53 10.37 -5.42
CA ASN A 187 8.72 11.51 -5.86
C ASN A 187 7.22 11.20 -5.81
N ASP A 188 6.75 10.38 -4.86
CA ASP A 188 5.34 10.02 -4.76
C ASP A 188 4.47 11.05 -4.00
N GLY A 189 5.09 12.10 -3.49
CA GLY A 189 4.40 13.17 -2.78
C GLY A 189 3.95 12.83 -1.36
N ARG A 190 4.20 11.60 -0.86
CA ARG A 190 3.88 11.25 0.52
C ARG A 190 4.89 11.84 1.50
N VAL A 191 4.40 12.20 2.69
CA VAL A 191 5.17 12.99 3.65
C VAL A 191 6.50 12.34 4.04
N VAL A 192 6.54 11.02 4.31
CA VAL A 192 7.76 10.34 4.75
C VAL A 192 8.83 10.36 3.67
N SER A 193 8.49 10.00 2.42
CA SER A 193 9.43 10.04 1.29
C SER A 193 9.90 11.46 0.99
N ASN A 194 8.99 12.44 0.98
CA ASN A 194 9.34 13.85 0.75
C ASN A 194 10.34 14.36 1.79
N PHE A 195 10.05 14.16 3.08
CA PHE A 195 10.90 14.64 4.16
C PHE A 195 12.30 13.99 4.11
N ILE A 196 12.36 12.67 3.85
CA ILE A 196 13.65 11.96 3.73
C ILE A 196 14.45 12.50 2.54
N VAL A 197 13.83 12.64 1.36
CA VAL A 197 14.53 13.15 0.16
C VAL A 197 15.00 14.58 0.37
N GLN A 198 14.18 15.45 0.93
CA GLN A 198 14.53 16.83 1.25
C GLN A 198 15.68 16.89 2.26
N ALA A 199 15.62 16.11 3.34
CA ALA A 199 16.67 16.04 4.35
C ALA A 199 17.99 15.55 3.79
N LEU A 200 18.00 14.46 3.02
CA LEU A 200 19.22 13.91 2.39
C LEU A 200 19.87 14.86 1.37
N ARG A 201 19.08 15.73 0.76
CA ARG A 201 19.56 16.76 -0.17
C ARG A 201 19.92 18.08 0.52
N ASN A 202 19.77 18.17 1.84
CA ASN A 202 19.86 19.40 2.62
C ASN A 202 18.98 20.54 2.06
N GLN A 203 17.83 20.19 1.46
CA GLN A 203 16.81 21.13 1.03
C GLN A 203 15.85 21.44 2.19
N PRO A 204 15.14 22.58 2.20
CA PRO A 204 14.13 22.85 3.20
C PRO A 204 13.09 21.73 3.27
N ILE A 205 12.72 21.27 4.48
CA ILE A 205 11.65 20.30 4.70
C ILE A 205 10.32 21.06 4.75
N THR A 206 9.42 20.72 3.84
CA THR A 206 8.15 21.42 3.65
C THR A 206 7.06 20.84 4.55
N LEU A 207 6.62 21.61 5.53
CA LEU A 207 5.46 21.33 6.38
C LEU A 207 4.23 22.05 5.82
N TYR A 208 3.15 21.32 5.58
CA TYR A 208 1.88 21.94 5.22
C TYR A 208 1.11 22.37 6.47
N GLY A 209 0.55 23.59 6.46
CA GLY A 209 -0.07 24.19 7.64
C GLY A 209 0.93 24.54 8.75
N ASP A 210 0.50 24.45 10.00
CA ASP A 210 1.35 24.70 11.18
C ASP A 210 2.20 23.49 11.62
N GLY A 211 1.99 22.33 10.99
CA GLY A 211 2.73 21.09 11.28
C GLY A 211 2.26 20.36 12.54
N THR A 212 1.20 20.83 13.21
CA THR A 212 0.62 20.19 14.42
C THR A 212 -0.36 19.07 14.09
N GLN A 213 -0.81 18.97 12.84
CA GLN A 213 -1.68 17.88 12.41
C GLN A 213 -0.98 16.52 12.61
N THR A 214 -1.74 15.54 13.12
CA THR A 214 -1.22 14.22 13.42
C THR A 214 -1.49 13.21 12.29
N ARG A 215 -0.58 12.26 12.13
CA ARG A 215 -0.74 11.09 11.28
C ARG A 215 -0.13 9.88 11.98
N SER A 216 -0.67 8.72 11.69
CA SER A 216 -0.11 7.44 12.09
C SER A 216 0.65 6.80 10.94
N PHE A 217 1.75 6.10 11.24
CA PHE A 217 2.61 5.51 10.23
C PHE A 217 2.93 4.06 10.59
N CYS A 218 2.55 3.13 9.72
CA CYS A 218 2.85 1.71 9.85
C CYS A 218 4.10 1.36 9.02
N TYR A 219 5.03 0.63 9.62
CA TYR A 219 6.17 0.12 8.86
C TYR A 219 5.73 -1.03 7.94
N VAL A 220 6.36 -1.12 6.76
CA VAL A 220 5.92 -2.05 5.71
C VAL A 220 5.92 -3.51 6.14
N ASP A 221 6.89 -3.97 6.94
CA ASP A 221 6.97 -5.38 7.36
C ASP A 221 5.82 -5.76 8.29
N ASP A 222 5.39 -4.86 9.19
CA ASP A 222 4.20 -5.06 10.02
C ASP A 222 2.94 -5.17 9.14
N LEU A 223 2.81 -4.28 8.14
CA LEU A 223 1.67 -4.31 7.23
C LEU A 223 1.60 -5.61 6.42
N ILE A 224 2.74 -6.06 5.88
CA ILE A 224 2.81 -7.31 5.09
C ILE A 224 2.49 -8.52 5.96
N ASP A 225 2.91 -8.54 7.23
CA ASP A 225 2.50 -9.57 8.18
C ASP A 225 0.98 -9.60 8.37
N GLY A 226 0.34 -8.43 8.50
CA GLY A 226 -1.12 -8.29 8.55
C GLY A 226 -1.82 -8.83 7.29
N PHE A 227 -1.27 -8.59 6.10
CA PHE A 227 -1.81 -9.13 4.84
C PHE A 227 -1.80 -10.65 4.82
N VAL A 228 -0.67 -11.25 5.20
CA VAL A 228 -0.51 -12.72 5.22
C VAL A 228 -1.46 -13.33 6.24
N ARG A 229 -1.53 -12.80 7.46
CA ARG A 229 -2.45 -13.30 8.51
C ARG A 229 -3.91 -13.20 8.06
N LEU A 230 -4.33 -12.09 7.43
CA LEU A 230 -5.68 -11.93 6.94
C LEU A 230 -5.98 -12.93 5.79
N MET A 231 -5.06 -13.15 4.85
CA MET A 231 -5.24 -14.12 3.79
C MET A 231 -5.36 -15.55 4.33
N GLU A 232 -4.55 -15.91 5.33
CA GLU A 232 -4.53 -17.22 5.96
C GLU A 232 -5.68 -17.45 6.95
N SER A 233 -6.39 -16.40 7.37
CA SER A 233 -7.49 -16.50 8.31
C SER A 233 -8.65 -17.34 7.76
N PRO A 234 -9.58 -17.84 8.61
CA PRO A 234 -10.77 -18.58 8.19
C PRO A 234 -11.59 -17.82 7.15
N ASP A 235 -12.26 -18.55 6.24
CA ASP A 235 -12.96 -17.96 5.07
C ASP A 235 -14.18 -17.11 5.43
N ASP A 236 -14.70 -17.22 6.64
CA ASP A 236 -15.79 -16.40 7.20
C ASP A 236 -15.28 -15.03 7.71
N LEU A 237 -14.00 -14.90 8.10
CA LEU A 237 -13.39 -13.63 8.40
C LEU A 237 -13.07 -12.88 7.09
N VAL A 238 -14.00 -12.10 6.62
CA VAL A 238 -13.94 -11.40 5.32
C VAL A 238 -13.24 -10.03 5.43
N GLY A 239 -13.43 -9.37 6.54
CA GLY A 239 -13.13 -7.95 6.69
C GLY A 239 -14.35 -7.07 6.35
N PRO A 240 -14.17 -5.75 6.12
CA PRO A 240 -12.85 -5.10 6.09
C PRO A 240 -12.13 -5.14 7.45
N ILE A 241 -10.81 -5.21 7.43
CA ILE A 241 -9.95 -5.11 8.62
C ILE A 241 -9.02 -3.92 8.44
N ASN A 242 -8.97 -3.04 9.44
CA ASN A 242 -8.00 -1.94 9.48
C ASN A 242 -6.61 -2.47 9.77
N LEU A 243 -5.65 -2.15 8.89
CA LEU A 243 -4.24 -2.45 9.09
C LEU A 243 -3.44 -1.13 9.09
N GLY A 244 -2.86 -0.79 10.21
CA GLY A 244 -2.12 0.43 10.43
C GLY A 244 -1.58 0.54 11.84
N ASN A 245 -0.77 1.55 12.10
CA ASN A 245 -0.24 1.81 13.44
C ASN A 245 -1.12 2.88 14.14
N PRO A 246 -1.67 2.63 15.34
CA PRO A 246 -2.47 3.62 16.05
C PRO A 246 -1.64 4.73 16.71
N GLY A 247 -0.30 4.60 16.78
CA GLY A 247 0.58 5.65 17.29
C GLY A 247 0.58 6.87 16.39
N GLU A 248 0.22 8.05 16.92
CA GLU A 248 0.19 9.31 16.17
C GLU A 248 1.47 10.11 16.40
N PHE A 249 1.88 10.81 15.34
CA PHE A 249 2.99 11.75 15.33
C PHE A 249 2.55 13.03 14.65
N THR A 250 2.95 14.17 15.17
CA THR A 250 2.84 15.44 14.46
C THR A 250 3.79 15.47 13.27
N MET A 251 3.50 16.30 12.29
CA MET A 251 4.41 16.48 11.14
C MET A 251 5.74 17.07 11.56
N ILE A 252 5.75 17.89 12.61
CA ILE A 252 6.98 18.44 13.21
C ILE A 252 7.83 17.31 13.81
N GLU A 253 7.24 16.44 14.65
CA GLU A 253 7.97 15.30 15.26
C GLU A 253 8.56 14.36 14.20
N LEU A 254 7.82 14.08 13.13
CA LEU A 254 8.32 13.28 12.01
C LEU A 254 9.52 13.97 11.31
N ALA A 255 9.40 15.27 11.01
CA ALA A 255 10.46 16.03 10.36
C ALA A 255 11.73 16.09 11.21
N GLU A 256 11.59 16.31 12.51
CA GLU A 256 12.70 16.33 13.46
C GLU A 256 13.37 14.95 13.58
N ALA A 257 12.58 13.88 13.68
CA ALA A 257 13.12 12.52 13.71
C ALA A 257 13.93 12.17 12.46
N ILE A 258 13.45 12.57 11.27
CA ILE A 258 14.17 12.36 10.01
C ILE A 258 15.43 13.24 9.95
N ARG A 259 15.34 14.50 10.34
CA ARG A 259 16.50 15.42 10.39
C ARG A 259 17.61 14.88 11.30
N ASP A 260 17.24 14.40 12.50
CA ASP A 260 18.17 13.78 13.44
C ASP A 260 18.85 12.54 12.84
N LEU A 261 18.06 11.61 12.28
CA LEU A 261 18.56 10.35 11.73
C LEU A 261 19.44 10.52 10.49
N THR A 262 19.20 11.59 9.71
CA THR A 262 20.00 11.91 8.52
C THR A 262 21.19 12.82 8.82
N GLY A 263 21.27 13.42 10.01
CA GLY A 263 22.24 14.46 10.34
C GLY A 263 22.08 15.73 9.48
N SER A 264 20.89 15.94 8.89
CA SER A 264 20.61 17.05 7.98
C SER A 264 20.52 18.40 8.71
N ARG A 265 20.96 19.46 8.04
CA ARG A 265 20.80 20.85 8.48
C ARG A 265 19.60 21.56 7.84
N SER A 266 18.70 20.82 7.22
CA SER A 266 17.50 21.35 6.57
C SER A 266 16.66 22.18 7.53
N GLN A 267 16.20 23.35 7.06
CA GLN A 267 15.25 24.17 7.77
C GLN A 267 13.83 23.64 7.54
N LEU A 268 12.95 23.80 8.54
CA LEU A 268 11.52 23.53 8.38
C LEU A 268 10.87 24.79 7.80
N VAL A 269 10.12 24.65 6.71
CA VAL A 269 9.38 25.73 6.05
C VAL A 269 7.90 25.36 5.97
N HIS A 270 7.03 26.36 6.13
CA HIS A 270 5.57 26.16 6.16
C HIS A 270 4.94 26.59 4.84
N GLU A 271 4.05 25.75 4.31
CA GLU A 271 3.27 25.99 3.09
C GLU A 271 1.78 25.84 3.38
N PRO A 272 0.87 26.46 2.60
CA PRO A 272 -0.57 26.29 2.78
C PRO A 272 -1.00 24.82 2.66
N LEU A 273 -2.02 24.43 3.46
CA LEU A 273 -2.60 23.08 3.37
C LEU A 273 -3.20 22.83 1.97
N PRO A 274 -2.98 21.66 1.37
CA PRO A 274 -3.68 21.25 0.16
C PRO A 274 -5.19 21.14 0.39
N PRO A 275 -6.03 21.39 -0.64
CA PRO A 275 -7.47 21.17 -0.54
C PRO A 275 -7.79 19.67 -0.33
N ASP A 276 -8.86 19.40 0.43
CA ASP A 276 -9.37 18.05 0.73
C ASP A 276 -8.38 17.12 1.49
N ASP A 277 -7.34 17.66 2.16
CA ASP A 277 -6.49 16.84 3.01
C ASP A 277 -7.20 16.54 4.34
N PRO A 278 -7.40 15.25 4.72
CA PRO A 278 -8.10 14.90 5.96
C PRO A 278 -7.39 15.45 7.18
N ARG A 279 -8.16 15.97 8.13
CA ARG A 279 -7.60 16.59 9.36
C ARG A 279 -6.96 15.58 10.30
N GLN A 280 -7.59 14.40 10.43
CA GLN A 280 -7.16 13.33 11.34
C GLN A 280 -7.29 11.96 10.65
N ARG A 281 -6.31 11.07 10.91
CA ARG A 281 -6.36 9.70 10.40
C ARG A 281 -5.60 8.76 11.33
N GLN A 282 -6.37 7.98 12.09
CA GLN A 282 -5.84 7.01 13.05
C GLN A 282 -6.69 5.73 12.98
N PRO A 283 -6.07 4.54 12.76
CA PRO A 283 -6.83 3.29 12.75
C PRO A 283 -7.29 2.89 14.16
N ASP A 284 -8.54 2.48 14.29
CA ASP A 284 -8.91 1.51 15.32
C ASP A 284 -8.49 0.12 14.81
N ILE A 285 -7.61 -0.57 15.54
CA ILE A 285 -7.10 -1.90 15.19
C ILE A 285 -7.60 -2.99 16.14
N ALA A 286 -8.65 -2.72 16.92
CA ALA A 286 -9.20 -3.69 17.87
C ALA A 286 -9.59 -5.00 17.15
N LEU A 287 -10.22 -4.90 15.98
CA LEU A 287 -10.62 -6.06 15.20
C LEU A 287 -9.41 -6.87 14.67
N ALA A 288 -8.34 -6.20 14.23
CA ALA A 288 -7.12 -6.87 13.81
C ALA A 288 -6.44 -7.62 14.98
N ARG A 289 -6.40 -7.02 16.16
CA ARG A 289 -5.87 -7.68 17.38
C ARG A 289 -6.69 -8.91 17.75
N GLU A 290 -8.02 -8.76 17.79
CA GLU A 290 -8.92 -9.83 18.21
C GLU A 290 -8.95 -11.00 17.21
N GLN A 291 -9.08 -10.70 15.91
CA GLN A 291 -9.35 -11.70 14.90
C GLN A 291 -8.09 -12.28 14.24
N LEU A 292 -6.99 -11.50 14.20
CA LEU A 292 -5.73 -11.90 13.56
C LEU A 292 -4.59 -12.09 14.56
N GLY A 293 -4.75 -11.69 15.82
CA GLY A 293 -3.63 -11.58 16.76
C GLY A 293 -2.53 -10.65 16.25
N TRP A 294 -2.92 -9.63 15.46
CA TRP A 294 -1.99 -8.73 14.79
C TRP A 294 -2.00 -7.33 15.41
N GLU A 295 -0.82 -6.80 15.64
CA GLU A 295 -0.57 -5.38 15.93
C GLU A 295 0.81 -4.97 15.39
N PRO A 296 1.02 -3.69 15.05
CA PRO A 296 2.32 -3.22 14.61
C PRO A 296 3.32 -3.23 15.78
N THR A 297 4.52 -3.69 15.50
CA THR A 297 5.59 -3.88 16.52
C THR A 297 6.79 -2.97 16.27
N ILE A 298 6.93 -2.42 15.07
CA ILE A 298 8.12 -1.64 14.67
C ILE A 298 7.87 -0.16 14.96
N ALA A 299 8.67 0.40 15.89
CA ALA A 299 8.61 1.81 16.23
C ALA A 299 9.01 2.69 15.03
N LEU A 300 8.43 3.92 14.93
CA LEU A 300 8.68 4.84 13.82
C LEU A 300 10.18 5.06 13.57
N ARG A 301 10.96 5.38 14.62
CA ARG A 301 12.41 5.64 14.47
C ARG A 301 13.20 4.41 13.98
N ASP A 302 12.76 3.20 14.31
CA ASP A 302 13.43 1.98 13.86
C ASP A 302 13.14 1.67 12.40
N GLY A 303 11.89 1.83 11.96
CA GLY A 303 11.52 1.70 10.55
C GLY A 303 12.08 2.82 9.65
N LEU A 304 12.29 4.03 10.20
CA LEU A 304 12.92 5.13 9.46
C LEU A 304 14.37 4.82 9.07
N LYS A 305 15.15 4.12 9.91
CA LYS A 305 16.56 3.81 9.62
C LYS A 305 16.75 3.06 8.29
N PRO A 306 16.14 1.87 8.06
CA PRO A 306 16.26 1.17 6.79
C PRO A 306 15.62 1.93 5.62
N THR A 307 14.57 2.73 5.89
CA THR A 307 13.93 3.56 4.88
C THR A 307 14.88 4.66 4.39
N ILE A 308 15.53 5.38 5.31
CA ILE A 308 16.55 6.41 4.99
C ILE A 308 17.72 5.77 4.23
N ALA A 309 18.25 4.63 4.72
CA ALA A 309 19.34 3.93 4.05
C ALA A 309 19.00 3.50 2.60
N TYR A 310 17.76 3.13 2.34
CA TYR A 310 17.26 2.86 0.99
C TYR A 310 17.30 4.12 0.11
N PHE A 311 16.77 5.25 0.59
CA PHE A 311 16.75 6.50 -0.17
C PHE A 311 18.16 7.06 -0.40
N GLU A 312 19.08 6.93 0.56
CA GLU A 312 20.49 7.31 0.38
C GLU A 312 21.13 6.56 -0.79
N ARG A 313 20.96 5.23 -0.84
CA ARG A 313 21.49 4.42 -1.96
C ARG A 313 20.87 4.83 -3.28
N LEU A 314 19.54 5.00 -3.32
CA LEU A 314 18.81 5.39 -4.52
C LEU A 314 19.29 6.73 -5.07
N LEU A 315 19.41 7.74 -4.21
CA LEU A 315 19.85 9.09 -4.62
C LEU A 315 21.31 9.12 -5.07
N ARG A 316 22.20 8.31 -4.48
CA ARG A 316 23.60 8.16 -4.94
C ARG A 316 23.65 7.56 -6.34
N THR A 317 22.87 6.53 -6.63
CA THR A 317 22.82 5.91 -7.95
C THR A 317 22.32 6.88 -9.02
N GLN A 318 21.34 7.73 -8.69
CA GLN A 318 20.84 8.76 -9.60
C GLN A 318 21.81 9.93 -9.83
N ALA A 319 22.71 10.19 -8.89
CA ALA A 319 23.71 11.26 -9.00
C ALA A 319 24.96 10.86 -9.81
N THR A 320 25.17 9.56 -10.03
CA THR A 320 26.27 9.05 -10.86
C THR A 320 25.78 8.98 -12.31
N PRO A 321 26.28 9.82 -13.25
CA PRO A 321 25.91 9.69 -14.66
C PRO A 321 26.30 8.29 -15.13
N SER A 322 25.37 7.58 -15.76
CA SER A 322 25.72 6.39 -16.53
C SER A 322 26.75 6.81 -17.57
N THR A 323 28.01 6.41 -17.35
CA THR A 323 29.03 6.51 -18.39
C THR A 323 28.58 5.73 -19.62
N PRO A 324 28.57 6.30 -20.83
CA PRO A 324 28.04 5.67 -22.03
C PRO A 324 28.75 4.36 -22.41
#